data_9cb9b7e534279b2e4596d0199dcb99fd
#
_entry.id   9cb9b7e534279b2e4596d0199dcb99fd
#
_cell.length_a   1.000
_cell.length_b   1.000
_cell.length_c   1.000
_cell.angle_alpha   90.00
_cell.angle_beta   90.00
_cell.angle_gamma   90.00
#
_symmetry.space_group_name_H-M   'P 1'
#
loop_
_entity.id
_entity.type
_entity.pdbx_description
1 polymer ?
#
loop_
_entity_poly.entity_id
_entity_poly.type
_entity_poly.pdbx_seq_one_letter_code
_entity_poly.pdbx_strand_id
1 'polypeptide(L)'
;MKKLALLGSTGSIGTQALDVVRCIQKEGEHAVKVEALAAHSNIRLLEEQIREFKPQAVAVFALEAASKLRAAVRDLDVKVYSGMEGLCALTELESVDIVLNSVVGMVGLKPTLTALEAKKQMAIANKETLVAGGSLVMKTAKENGIEILPVDSEHSAIFQCLQGMYKKCDLNKIILTASGGPFFGKKAGELQHIRPADALKHPNWDMGAKVTIDSSTLMNKGLEFIEAKWLFDMEPDDIDVVVHRESIVHSLIEYKDHSVIAQLGVPDMRIPIQYALTYPRRFPSPVKQLNLADWQKLTFYAPDEETFTCFGACKRAIRRGGTLPAAVNGANEAAVALFLKEKISWQDIGELVCHVADTFETAPVTSVEDVLEADRKARAYVLERCGESAR
;
A
#
# COMPACT_ATOMS: atom_id res chain seq x y z
N MET A 1 20.34 -10.35 12.83
CA MET A 1 18.89 -10.51 13.10
C MET A 1 18.29 -9.13 13.12
N LYS A 2 17.37 -8.79 12.17
CA LYS A 2 16.66 -7.51 12.16
C LYS A 2 15.51 -7.53 13.17
N LYS A 3 15.32 -6.46 13.90
CA LYS A 3 14.24 -6.29 14.89
C LYS A 3 13.12 -5.45 14.26
N LEU A 4 11.94 -6.06 14.13
CA LEU A 4 10.79 -5.55 13.39
C LEU A 4 9.79 -4.85 14.31
N ALA A 5 9.42 -3.62 13.98
CA ALA A 5 8.16 -3.01 14.41
C ALA A 5 7.13 -3.16 13.27
N LEU A 6 6.01 -3.84 13.56
CA LEU A 6 4.95 -4.11 12.60
C LEU A 6 3.72 -3.28 12.93
N LEU A 7 3.47 -2.24 12.13
CA LEU A 7 2.27 -1.42 12.26
C LEU A 7 1.15 -2.03 11.41
N GLY A 8 0.03 -2.35 12.05
CA GLY A 8 -1.11 -3.02 11.40
C GLY A 8 -1.03 -4.56 11.43
N SER A 9 -0.49 -5.14 12.50
CA SER A 9 -0.21 -6.58 12.64
C SER A 9 -1.43 -7.49 12.52
N THR A 10 -2.63 -6.98 12.77
CA THR A 10 -3.89 -7.75 12.69
C THR A 10 -4.59 -7.62 11.34
N GLY A 11 -4.04 -6.82 10.40
CA GLY A 11 -4.53 -6.70 9.04
C GLY A 11 -4.01 -7.81 8.12
N SER A 12 -4.47 -7.83 6.85
CA SER A 12 -4.08 -8.85 5.87
C SER A 12 -2.56 -8.91 5.66
N ILE A 13 -1.89 -7.78 5.46
CA ILE A 13 -0.43 -7.74 5.30
C ILE A 13 0.28 -8.10 6.61
N GLY A 14 -0.23 -7.59 7.74
CA GLY A 14 0.38 -7.84 9.04
C GLY A 14 0.39 -9.31 9.44
N THR A 15 -0.72 -10.03 9.24
CA THR A 15 -0.79 -11.47 9.52
C THR A 15 0.13 -12.27 8.61
N GLN A 16 0.20 -11.94 7.32
CA GLN A 16 1.12 -12.56 6.37
C GLN A 16 2.60 -12.25 6.70
N ALA A 17 2.90 -11.06 7.22
CA ALA A 17 4.26 -10.74 7.68
C ALA A 17 4.66 -11.62 8.88
N LEU A 18 3.75 -11.89 9.79
CA LEU A 18 4.00 -12.80 10.90
C LEU A 18 4.14 -14.26 10.42
N ASP A 19 3.40 -14.69 9.39
CA ASP A 19 3.60 -16.00 8.76
C ASP A 19 5.00 -16.15 8.15
N VAL A 20 5.48 -15.09 7.49
CA VAL A 20 6.87 -15.03 6.98
C VAL A 20 7.88 -15.19 8.12
N VAL A 21 7.70 -14.45 9.22
CA VAL A 21 8.60 -14.54 10.38
C VAL A 21 8.60 -15.96 10.97
N ARG A 22 7.42 -16.60 11.12
CA ARG A 22 7.30 -17.99 11.59
C ARG A 22 8.06 -18.96 10.67
N CYS A 23 7.92 -18.80 9.35
CA CYS A 23 8.60 -19.67 8.38
C CYS A 23 10.12 -19.55 8.51
N ILE A 24 10.65 -18.33 8.52
CA ILE A 24 12.09 -18.08 8.65
C ILE A 24 12.64 -18.68 9.95
N GLN A 25 11.92 -18.55 11.07
CA GLN A 25 12.34 -19.10 12.35
C GLN A 25 12.34 -20.64 12.38
N LYS A 26 11.37 -21.28 11.72
CA LYS A 26 11.32 -22.76 11.61
C LYS A 26 12.50 -23.34 10.85
N GLU A 27 13.00 -22.66 9.86
CA GLU A 27 14.19 -23.06 9.09
C GLU A 27 15.51 -22.84 9.88
N GLY A 28 15.43 -22.48 11.15
CA GLY A 28 16.61 -22.24 12.00
C GLY A 28 17.30 -20.90 11.72
N GLU A 29 16.74 -20.08 10.84
CA GLU A 29 17.28 -18.77 10.51
C GLU A 29 16.64 -17.70 11.41
N HIS A 30 17.42 -17.07 12.25
CA HIS A 30 16.96 -15.96 13.10
C HIS A 30 17.17 -14.60 12.41
N ALA A 31 16.70 -14.47 11.15
CA ALA A 31 16.92 -13.25 10.38
C ALA A 31 16.05 -12.08 10.86
N VAL A 32 14.83 -12.34 11.35
CA VAL A 32 13.85 -11.34 11.80
C VAL A 32 13.27 -11.73 13.16
N LYS A 33 13.21 -10.75 14.09
CA LYS A 33 12.53 -10.86 15.38
C LYS A 33 11.45 -9.77 15.47
N VAL A 34 10.25 -10.12 15.93
CA VAL A 34 9.20 -9.15 16.22
C VAL A 34 9.53 -8.44 17.55
N GLU A 35 9.72 -7.11 17.47
CA GLU A 35 10.09 -6.28 18.62
C GLU A 35 8.91 -5.41 19.08
N ALA A 36 8.06 -4.98 18.12
CA ALA A 36 6.87 -4.21 18.42
C ALA A 36 5.72 -4.56 17.46
N LEU A 37 4.48 -4.47 17.94
CA LEU A 37 3.25 -4.71 17.17
C LEU A 37 2.26 -3.57 17.35
N ALA A 38 1.53 -3.20 16.30
CA ALA A 38 0.41 -2.28 16.42
C ALA A 38 -0.83 -2.78 15.72
N ALA A 39 -2.01 -2.46 16.29
CA ALA A 39 -3.31 -2.73 15.70
C ALA A 39 -4.25 -1.53 15.88
N HIS A 40 -5.34 -1.45 15.10
CA HIS A 40 -6.34 -0.41 15.28
C HIS A 40 -7.22 -0.70 16.54
N SER A 41 -7.95 -1.82 16.53
CA SER A 41 -8.91 -2.18 17.60
C SER A 41 -9.07 -3.68 17.83
N ASN A 42 -8.48 -4.53 16.97
CA ASN A 42 -8.57 -5.98 17.11
C ASN A 42 -7.61 -6.49 18.19
N ILE A 43 -8.00 -6.27 19.45
CA ILE A 43 -7.17 -6.65 20.61
C ILE A 43 -7.10 -8.15 20.84
N ARG A 44 -8.10 -8.93 20.40
CA ARG A 44 -8.09 -10.39 20.55
C ARG A 44 -6.92 -11.01 19.78
N LEU A 45 -6.85 -10.72 18.50
CA LEU A 45 -5.76 -11.23 17.66
C LEU A 45 -4.41 -10.63 18.08
N LEU A 46 -4.39 -9.35 18.49
CA LEU A 46 -3.17 -8.72 18.99
C LEU A 46 -2.66 -9.41 20.26
N GLU A 47 -3.52 -9.79 21.21
CA GLU A 47 -3.14 -10.54 22.39
C GLU A 47 -2.53 -11.91 22.03
N GLU A 48 -3.14 -12.65 21.10
CA GLU A 48 -2.59 -13.91 20.59
C GLU A 48 -1.17 -13.71 20.03
N GLN A 49 -0.97 -12.66 19.23
CA GLN A 49 0.33 -12.28 18.67
C GLN A 49 1.35 -11.88 19.75
N ILE A 50 0.93 -11.15 20.79
CA ILE A 50 1.78 -10.77 21.93
C ILE A 50 2.27 -12.01 22.67
N ARG A 51 1.39 -12.97 22.97
CA ARG A 51 1.74 -14.20 23.67
C ARG A 51 2.70 -15.08 22.85
N GLU A 52 2.56 -15.09 21.53
CA GLU A 52 3.42 -15.86 20.63
C GLU A 52 4.80 -15.21 20.43
N PHE A 53 4.83 -13.96 20.00
CA PHE A 53 6.06 -13.29 19.57
C PHE A 53 6.80 -12.56 20.69
N LYS A 54 6.14 -12.31 21.82
CA LYS A 54 6.68 -11.64 23.03
C LYS A 54 7.40 -10.33 22.68
N PRO A 55 6.71 -9.38 22.01
CA PRO A 55 7.28 -8.09 21.71
C PRO A 55 7.52 -7.31 23.01
N GLN A 56 8.49 -6.37 23.00
CA GLN A 56 8.71 -5.51 24.18
C GLN A 56 7.63 -4.41 24.31
N ALA A 57 6.98 -4.02 23.20
CA ALA A 57 5.98 -2.97 23.18
C ALA A 57 4.90 -3.21 22.13
N VAL A 58 3.71 -2.71 22.42
CA VAL A 58 2.59 -2.72 21.47
C VAL A 58 1.85 -1.38 21.48
N ALA A 59 1.16 -1.04 20.38
CA ALA A 59 0.27 0.11 20.32
C ALA A 59 -1.12 -0.30 19.81
N VAL A 60 -2.16 0.29 20.42
CA VAL A 60 -3.54 0.16 19.94
C VAL A 60 -4.06 1.54 19.61
N PHE A 61 -4.48 1.77 18.36
CA PHE A 61 -4.90 3.09 17.90
C PHE A 61 -6.17 3.57 18.63
N ALA A 62 -7.18 2.70 18.79
CA ALA A 62 -8.41 2.99 19.50
C ALA A 62 -8.17 3.00 21.04
N LEU A 63 -8.39 4.14 21.68
CA LEU A 63 -8.08 4.36 23.11
C LEU A 63 -8.80 3.39 24.04
N GLU A 64 -10.09 3.12 23.79
CA GLU A 64 -10.86 2.17 24.59
C GLU A 64 -10.34 0.73 24.45
N ALA A 65 -9.95 0.34 23.24
CA ALA A 65 -9.38 -0.97 22.99
C ALA A 65 -8.00 -1.12 23.67
N ALA A 66 -7.20 -0.05 23.70
CA ALA A 66 -5.92 -0.04 24.40
C ALA A 66 -6.10 -0.31 25.91
N SER A 67 -7.11 0.29 26.54
CA SER A 67 -7.41 0.07 27.96
C SER A 67 -7.81 -1.38 28.24
N LYS A 68 -8.60 -2.00 27.37
CA LYS A 68 -8.98 -3.41 27.46
C LYS A 68 -7.78 -4.34 27.28
N LEU A 69 -6.90 -4.02 26.32
CA LEU A 69 -5.67 -4.82 26.11
C LEU A 69 -4.74 -4.78 27.32
N ARG A 70 -4.52 -3.60 27.95
CA ARG A 70 -3.69 -3.49 29.16
C ARG A 70 -4.16 -4.43 30.27
N ALA A 71 -5.48 -4.60 30.42
CA ALA A 71 -6.03 -5.53 31.41
C ALA A 71 -5.80 -7.01 31.00
N ALA A 72 -5.89 -7.33 29.70
CA ALA A 72 -5.74 -8.68 29.18
C ALA A 72 -4.29 -9.20 29.25
N VAL A 73 -3.30 -8.29 29.10
CA VAL A 73 -1.87 -8.67 29.06
C VAL A 73 -1.11 -8.28 30.35
N ARG A 74 -1.81 -8.02 31.46
CA ARG A 74 -1.20 -7.63 32.75
C ARG A 74 -0.22 -8.66 33.32
N ASP A 75 -0.32 -9.90 32.87
CA ASP A 75 0.54 -11.03 33.21
C ASP A 75 1.84 -11.09 32.38
N LEU A 76 1.99 -10.22 31.39
CA LEU A 76 3.13 -10.16 30.46
C LEU A 76 3.95 -8.89 30.68
N ASP A 77 5.26 -9.00 30.47
CA ASP A 77 6.17 -7.85 30.43
C ASP A 77 6.15 -7.20 29.04
N VAL A 78 5.10 -6.42 28.77
CA VAL A 78 4.90 -5.71 27.50
C VAL A 78 4.36 -4.30 27.77
N LYS A 79 4.97 -3.29 27.14
CA LYS A 79 4.48 -1.90 27.23
C LYS A 79 3.33 -1.70 26.25
N VAL A 80 2.19 -1.14 26.72
CA VAL A 80 1.00 -0.88 25.88
C VAL A 80 0.81 0.63 25.70
N TYR A 81 1.08 1.11 24.51
CA TYR A 81 0.83 2.47 24.04
C TYR A 81 -0.54 2.60 23.38
N SER A 82 -0.99 3.84 23.10
CA SER A 82 -2.29 4.08 22.47
C SER A 82 -2.28 5.32 21.57
N GLY A 83 -3.19 5.34 20.58
CA GLY A 83 -3.37 6.45 19.67
C GLY A 83 -2.21 6.66 18.69
N MET A 84 -2.18 7.83 18.05
CA MET A 84 -1.13 8.20 17.08
C MET A 84 0.25 8.29 17.75
N GLU A 85 0.31 8.88 18.95
CA GLU A 85 1.56 8.96 19.70
C GLU A 85 2.12 7.57 20.02
N GLY A 86 1.24 6.61 20.32
CA GLY A 86 1.64 5.21 20.51
C GLY A 86 2.21 4.57 19.26
N LEU A 87 1.64 4.83 18.09
CA LEU A 87 2.19 4.33 16.81
C LEU A 87 3.58 4.92 16.55
N CYS A 88 3.76 6.23 16.74
CA CYS A 88 5.05 6.89 16.59
C CYS A 88 6.08 6.35 17.57
N ALA A 89 5.72 6.21 18.85
CA ALA A 89 6.62 5.70 19.90
C ALA A 89 7.18 4.31 19.56
N LEU A 90 6.42 3.42 18.91
CA LEU A 90 6.94 2.13 18.47
C LEU A 90 8.03 2.26 17.42
N THR A 91 7.94 3.27 16.54
CA THR A 91 8.92 3.47 15.47
C THR A 91 10.21 4.11 15.98
N GLU A 92 10.18 4.80 17.12
CA GLU A 92 11.33 5.44 17.75
C GLU A 92 12.11 4.51 18.71
N LEU A 93 11.61 3.30 19.00
CA LEU A 93 12.31 2.37 19.90
C LEU A 93 13.74 2.12 19.41
N GLU A 94 14.73 2.33 20.28
CA GLU A 94 16.15 2.11 19.96
C GLU A 94 16.42 0.67 19.47
N SER A 95 15.68 -0.29 20.05
CA SER A 95 15.79 -1.70 19.72
C SER A 95 15.26 -2.07 18.33
N VAL A 96 14.49 -1.20 17.64
CA VAL A 96 13.91 -1.48 16.32
C VAL A 96 14.91 -1.13 15.22
N ASP A 97 15.11 -2.05 14.27
CA ASP A 97 15.95 -1.85 13.09
C ASP A 97 15.12 -1.50 11.85
N ILE A 98 13.95 -2.15 11.70
CA ILE A 98 13.07 -2.01 10.54
C ILE A 98 11.62 -1.83 10.99
N VAL A 99 10.92 -0.90 10.33
CA VAL A 99 9.47 -0.68 10.51
C VAL A 99 8.75 -1.16 9.25
N LEU A 100 7.79 -2.08 9.40
CA LEU A 100 6.83 -2.40 8.35
C LEU A 100 5.53 -1.65 8.61
N ASN A 101 5.23 -0.66 7.76
CA ASN A 101 3.97 0.07 7.81
C ASN A 101 2.92 -0.60 6.91
N SER A 102 1.95 -1.27 7.53
CA SER A 102 0.81 -1.94 6.88
C SER A 102 -0.54 -1.46 7.42
N VAL A 103 -0.61 -0.27 8.02
CA VAL A 103 -1.88 0.36 8.36
C VAL A 103 -2.60 0.82 7.10
N VAL A 104 -3.89 1.08 7.18
CA VAL A 104 -4.71 1.52 6.04
C VAL A 104 -4.94 3.03 6.12
N GLY A 105 -4.88 3.71 4.96
CA GLY A 105 -5.20 5.13 4.84
C GLY A 105 -4.12 6.07 5.40
N MET A 106 -4.51 7.33 5.62
CA MET A 106 -3.61 8.42 5.99
C MET A 106 -2.94 8.30 7.36
N VAL A 107 -3.44 7.38 8.22
CA VAL A 107 -2.87 7.11 9.56
C VAL A 107 -1.39 6.71 9.49
N GLY A 108 -0.97 6.11 8.37
CA GLY A 108 0.42 5.65 8.18
C GLY A 108 1.45 6.74 7.92
N LEU A 109 1.05 7.96 7.52
CA LEU A 109 1.98 9.00 7.09
C LEU A 109 2.87 9.48 8.24
N LYS A 110 2.29 9.88 9.37
CA LYS A 110 3.04 10.40 10.53
C LYS A 110 4.02 9.37 11.10
N PRO A 111 3.62 8.10 11.39
CA PRO A 111 4.56 7.09 11.87
C PRO A 111 5.68 6.77 10.87
N THR A 112 5.42 6.87 9.55
CA THR A 112 6.45 6.70 8.53
C THR A 112 7.52 7.78 8.63
N LEU A 113 7.11 9.06 8.70
CA LEU A 113 8.05 10.16 8.84
C LEU A 113 8.85 10.04 10.14
N THR A 114 8.19 9.75 11.28
CA THR A 114 8.84 9.52 12.57
C THR A 114 9.89 8.39 12.49
N ALA A 115 9.57 7.28 11.81
CA ALA A 115 10.51 6.18 11.62
C ALA A 115 11.73 6.60 10.81
N LEU A 116 11.54 7.37 9.73
CA LEU A 116 12.60 7.88 8.88
C LEU A 116 13.52 8.87 9.62
N GLU A 117 12.94 9.78 10.42
CA GLU A 117 13.66 10.72 11.29
C GLU A 117 14.46 9.97 12.37
N ALA A 118 13.92 8.88 12.91
CA ALA A 118 14.61 7.97 13.83
C ALA A 118 15.62 7.05 13.12
N LYS A 119 15.85 7.25 11.80
CA LYS A 119 16.79 6.48 10.97
C LYS A 119 16.52 4.97 10.94
N LYS A 120 15.25 4.58 11.04
CA LYS A 120 14.84 3.18 10.90
C LYS A 120 14.70 2.80 9.43
N GLN A 121 15.11 1.59 9.07
CA GLN A 121 14.80 1.06 7.74
C GLN A 121 13.27 0.97 7.59
N MET A 122 12.74 1.39 6.44
CA MET A 122 11.30 1.46 6.22
C MET A 122 10.88 0.46 5.15
N ALA A 123 9.96 -0.46 5.50
CA ALA A 123 9.20 -1.28 4.57
C ALA A 123 7.78 -0.73 4.48
N ILE A 124 7.33 -0.37 3.28
CA ILE A 124 6.03 0.30 3.08
C ILE A 124 5.07 -0.60 2.31
N ALA A 125 3.93 -0.91 2.97
CA ALA A 125 2.75 -1.54 2.35
C ALA A 125 1.55 -0.58 2.28
N ASN A 126 1.60 0.54 3.04
CA ASN A 126 0.60 1.59 3.02
C ASN A 126 0.85 2.54 1.85
N LYS A 127 0.20 2.29 0.71
CA LYS A 127 0.38 3.09 -0.51
C LYS A 127 -0.09 4.54 -0.35
N GLU A 128 -1.11 4.78 0.47
CA GLU A 128 -1.67 6.11 0.69
C GLU A 128 -0.62 7.08 1.28
N THR A 129 0.32 6.57 2.05
CA THR A 129 1.46 7.36 2.58
C THR A 129 2.31 7.96 1.47
N LEU A 130 2.64 7.21 0.43
CA LEU A 130 3.43 7.70 -0.70
C LEU A 130 2.58 8.47 -1.71
N VAL A 131 1.34 8.06 -1.93
CA VAL A 131 0.41 8.77 -2.81
C VAL A 131 0.19 10.19 -2.33
N ALA A 132 -0.12 10.38 -1.06
CA ALA A 132 -0.50 11.67 -0.52
C ALA A 132 0.69 12.50 -0.01
N GLY A 133 1.66 11.86 0.62
CA GLY A 133 2.82 12.50 1.25
C GLY A 133 4.17 12.17 0.61
N GLY A 134 4.19 11.63 -0.62
CA GLY A 134 5.40 11.09 -1.24
C GLY A 134 6.57 12.06 -1.29
N SER A 135 6.31 13.34 -1.57
CA SER A 135 7.36 14.38 -1.57
C SER A 135 8.03 14.54 -0.21
N LEU A 136 7.24 14.55 0.88
CA LEU A 136 7.77 14.62 2.26
C LEU A 136 8.52 13.34 2.62
N VAL A 137 7.92 12.20 2.36
CA VAL A 137 8.47 10.88 2.71
C VAL A 137 9.80 10.66 2.00
N MET A 138 9.88 10.88 0.69
CA MET A 138 11.11 10.68 -0.08
C MET A 138 12.19 11.70 0.28
N LYS A 139 11.82 12.95 0.56
CA LYS A 139 12.75 13.97 1.07
C LYS A 139 13.35 13.53 2.41
N THR A 140 12.49 13.17 3.38
CA THR A 140 12.92 12.74 4.72
C THR A 140 13.79 11.47 4.65
N ALA A 141 13.42 10.51 3.81
CA ALA A 141 14.21 9.29 3.58
C ALA A 141 15.60 9.64 3.05
N LYS A 142 15.70 10.51 2.04
CA LYS A 142 16.96 10.95 1.43
C LYS A 142 17.85 11.70 2.42
N GLU A 143 17.28 12.63 3.20
CA GLU A 143 18.00 13.41 4.21
C GLU A 143 18.59 12.53 5.31
N ASN A 144 17.94 11.42 5.65
CA ASN A 144 18.40 10.46 6.66
C ASN A 144 19.16 9.26 6.08
N GLY A 145 19.36 9.20 4.75
CA GLY A 145 20.09 8.11 4.07
C GLY A 145 19.37 6.75 4.15
N ILE A 146 18.05 6.74 4.21
CA ILE A 146 17.24 5.53 4.32
C ILE A 146 16.65 5.16 2.95
N GLU A 147 16.86 3.92 2.53
CA GLU A 147 16.19 3.34 1.38
C GLU A 147 14.85 2.77 1.82
N ILE A 148 13.77 3.15 1.11
CA ILE A 148 12.43 2.61 1.35
C ILE A 148 12.26 1.30 0.59
N LEU A 149 11.87 0.25 1.30
CA LEU A 149 11.65 -1.09 0.75
C LEU A 149 10.15 -1.26 0.41
N PRO A 150 9.79 -1.42 -0.86
CA PRO A 150 8.39 -1.60 -1.25
C PRO A 150 7.87 -2.98 -0.88
N VAL A 151 6.64 -3.02 -0.39
CA VAL A 151 5.91 -4.25 -0.07
C VAL A 151 4.75 -4.48 -1.04
N ASP A 152 4.22 -3.43 -1.68
CA ASP A 152 3.28 -3.60 -2.78
C ASP A 152 3.92 -4.49 -3.87
N SER A 153 3.15 -5.46 -4.41
CA SER A 153 3.70 -6.51 -5.28
C SER A 153 4.38 -5.97 -6.54
N GLU A 154 3.78 -4.98 -7.17
CA GLU A 154 4.28 -4.35 -8.38
C GLU A 154 5.57 -3.56 -8.12
N HIS A 155 5.60 -2.80 -7.05
CA HIS A 155 6.77 -2.01 -6.68
C HIS A 155 7.92 -2.89 -6.18
N SER A 156 7.60 -3.95 -5.42
CA SER A 156 8.59 -4.96 -5.04
C SER A 156 9.18 -5.66 -6.26
N ALA A 157 8.36 -5.94 -7.29
CA ALA A 157 8.83 -6.52 -8.56
C ALA A 157 9.81 -5.58 -9.28
N ILE A 158 9.46 -4.30 -9.41
CA ILE A 158 10.35 -3.29 -10.00
C ILE A 158 11.65 -3.19 -9.20
N PHE A 159 11.55 -3.07 -7.86
CA PHE A 159 12.72 -3.01 -6.99
C PHE A 159 13.63 -4.23 -7.19
N GLN A 160 13.07 -5.43 -7.36
CA GLN A 160 13.83 -6.65 -7.66
C GLN A 160 14.46 -6.65 -9.05
N CYS A 161 13.76 -6.13 -10.06
CA CYS A 161 14.30 -6.00 -11.42
C CYS A 161 15.46 -4.99 -11.51
N LEU A 162 15.44 -3.95 -10.67
CA LEU A 162 16.49 -2.95 -10.59
C LEU A 162 17.77 -3.43 -9.88
N GLN A 163 17.73 -4.60 -9.22
CA GLN A 163 18.91 -5.16 -8.57
C GLN A 163 19.98 -5.53 -9.60
N GLY A 164 21.18 -4.99 -9.46
CA GLY A 164 22.27 -5.19 -10.42
C GLY A 164 22.30 -4.16 -11.56
N MET A 165 21.38 -3.21 -11.62
CA MET A 165 21.49 -2.08 -12.53
C MET A 165 22.72 -1.22 -12.17
N TYR A 166 23.59 -0.98 -13.17
CA TYR A 166 24.84 -0.25 -12.92
C TYR A 166 24.62 1.26 -12.79
N LYS A 167 23.75 1.83 -13.65
CA LYS A 167 23.41 3.25 -13.64
C LYS A 167 21.93 3.48 -13.87
N LYS A 168 21.33 4.37 -13.10
CA LYS A 168 19.92 4.76 -13.27
C LYS A 168 19.62 5.31 -14.68
N CYS A 169 20.56 5.98 -15.31
CA CYS A 169 20.40 6.52 -16.66
C CYS A 169 20.26 5.46 -17.75
N ASP A 170 20.48 4.17 -17.47
CA ASP A 170 20.28 3.06 -18.40
C ASP A 170 18.82 2.59 -18.43
N LEU A 171 18.03 2.96 -17.42
CA LEU A 171 16.60 2.71 -17.36
C LEU A 171 15.86 3.59 -18.38
N ASN A 172 15.00 2.99 -19.19
CA ASN A 172 14.13 3.70 -20.12
C ASN A 172 12.77 3.96 -19.47
N LYS A 173 12.11 2.91 -19.00
CA LYS A 173 10.79 3.04 -18.34
C LYS A 173 10.49 1.90 -17.37
N ILE A 174 9.47 2.12 -16.57
CA ILE A 174 8.82 1.15 -15.70
C ILE A 174 7.50 0.73 -16.34
N ILE A 175 7.16 -0.56 -16.27
CA ILE A 175 5.90 -1.10 -16.78
C ILE A 175 5.18 -1.80 -15.61
N LEU A 176 4.16 -1.15 -15.07
CA LEU A 176 3.30 -1.71 -14.05
C LEU A 176 2.30 -2.68 -14.66
N THR A 177 2.10 -3.82 -14.05
CA THR A 177 1.02 -4.75 -14.44
C THR A 177 -0.22 -4.51 -13.57
N ALA A 178 -1.39 -4.72 -14.14
CA ALA A 178 -2.69 -4.67 -13.46
C ALA A 178 -3.47 -5.95 -13.73
N SER A 179 -4.20 -6.47 -12.72
CA SER A 179 -5.14 -7.59 -12.96
C SER A 179 -6.32 -7.20 -13.85
N GLY A 180 -6.57 -5.89 -14.00
CA GLY A 180 -7.75 -5.33 -14.68
C GLY A 180 -9.05 -5.45 -13.89
N GLY A 181 -9.00 -5.99 -12.67
CA GLY A 181 -10.16 -6.11 -11.78
C GLY A 181 -11.27 -7.05 -12.28
N PRO A 182 -12.41 -7.08 -11.59
CA PRO A 182 -13.54 -7.95 -11.93
C PRO A 182 -14.28 -7.55 -13.22
N PHE A 183 -14.12 -6.32 -13.68
CA PHE A 183 -14.88 -5.78 -14.82
C PHE A 183 -14.04 -5.63 -16.09
N PHE A 184 -12.87 -6.25 -16.14
CA PHE A 184 -12.04 -6.25 -17.36
C PHE A 184 -12.84 -6.69 -18.61
N GLY A 185 -12.71 -5.90 -19.68
CA GLY A 185 -13.39 -6.15 -20.96
C GLY A 185 -14.83 -5.64 -21.04
N LYS A 186 -15.42 -5.15 -19.94
CA LYS A 186 -16.74 -4.51 -19.95
C LYS A 186 -16.64 -3.04 -20.32
N LYS A 187 -17.69 -2.51 -20.93
CA LYS A 187 -17.83 -1.09 -21.27
C LYS A 187 -18.76 -0.37 -20.29
N ALA A 188 -18.65 0.95 -20.22
CA ALA A 188 -19.40 1.78 -19.26
C ALA A 188 -20.91 1.51 -19.23
N GLY A 189 -21.55 1.25 -20.39
CA GLY A 189 -22.98 0.91 -20.47
C GLY A 189 -23.37 -0.40 -19.80
N GLU A 190 -22.43 -1.34 -19.64
CA GLU A 190 -22.65 -2.64 -18.98
C GLU A 190 -22.46 -2.56 -17.45
N LEU A 191 -21.96 -1.42 -16.95
CA LEU A 191 -21.59 -1.24 -15.54
C LEU A 191 -22.58 -0.37 -14.75
N GLN A 192 -23.76 -0.06 -15.33
CA GLN A 192 -24.76 0.83 -14.71
C GLN A 192 -25.39 0.29 -13.42
N HIS A 193 -25.44 -1.03 -13.24
CA HIS A 193 -26.17 -1.66 -12.13
C HIS A 193 -25.25 -2.50 -11.23
N ILE A 194 -23.97 -2.13 -11.18
CA ILE A 194 -22.99 -2.82 -10.34
C ILE A 194 -23.27 -2.56 -8.86
N ARG A 195 -23.37 -3.64 -8.09
CA ARG A 195 -23.51 -3.58 -6.63
C ARG A 195 -22.16 -3.90 -5.95
N PRO A 196 -21.99 -3.54 -4.66
CA PRO A 196 -20.79 -3.87 -3.92
C PRO A 196 -20.40 -5.35 -4.00
N ALA A 197 -21.36 -6.26 -3.91
CA ALA A 197 -21.11 -7.70 -3.98
C ALA A 197 -20.52 -8.16 -5.34
N ASP A 198 -20.76 -7.43 -6.42
CA ASP A 198 -20.19 -7.73 -7.74
C ASP A 198 -18.76 -7.21 -7.87
N ALA A 199 -18.52 -6.00 -7.34
CA ALA A 199 -17.20 -5.36 -7.37
C ALA A 199 -16.19 -5.99 -6.39
N LEU A 200 -16.67 -6.67 -5.34
CA LEU A 200 -15.83 -7.37 -4.35
C LEU A 200 -15.28 -8.73 -4.83
N LYS A 201 -15.67 -9.19 -6.03
CA LYS A 201 -15.20 -10.47 -6.61
C LYS A 201 -13.91 -10.29 -7.39
N HIS A 202 -12.77 -10.19 -6.69
CA HIS A 202 -11.48 -10.11 -7.39
C HIS A 202 -11.07 -11.46 -7.97
N PRO A 203 -10.53 -11.53 -9.24
CA PRO A 203 -10.23 -12.81 -9.90
C PRO A 203 -9.06 -13.59 -9.29
N ASN A 204 -8.03 -12.92 -8.76
CA ASN A 204 -6.75 -13.55 -8.41
C ASN A 204 -6.30 -13.29 -6.97
N TRP A 205 -6.76 -12.20 -6.34
CA TRP A 205 -6.28 -11.74 -5.03
C TRP A 205 -7.39 -11.75 -3.98
N ASP A 206 -7.05 -12.19 -2.78
CA ASP A 206 -7.89 -12.02 -1.60
C ASP A 206 -7.41 -10.77 -0.83
N MET A 207 -8.17 -9.69 -0.97
CA MET A 207 -7.80 -8.36 -0.48
C MET A 207 -8.92 -7.74 0.36
N GLY A 208 -8.57 -6.72 1.14
CA GLY A 208 -9.56 -5.91 1.86
C GLY A 208 -10.56 -5.23 0.90
N ALA A 209 -11.76 -4.96 1.40
CA ALA A 209 -12.86 -4.43 0.59
C ALA A 209 -12.47 -3.14 -0.17
N LYS A 210 -11.80 -2.17 0.49
CA LYS A 210 -11.36 -0.92 -0.16
C LYS A 210 -10.48 -1.17 -1.37
N VAL A 211 -9.42 -1.98 -1.22
CA VAL A 211 -8.47 -2.27 -2.30
C VAL A 211 -9.15 -3.04 -3.44
N THR A 212 -10.10 -3.93 -3.11
CA THR A 212 -10.87 -4.67 -4.12
C THR A 212 -11.77 -3.74 -4.96
N ILE A 213 -12.43 -2.75 -4.33
CA ILE A 213 -13.18 -1.74 -5.08
C ILE A 213 -12.23 -0.87 -5.92
N ASP A 214 -11.09 -0.45 -5.37
CA ASP A 214 -10.08 0.31 -6.12
C ASP A 214 -9.56 -0.47 -7.34
N SER A 215 -9.41 -1.79 -7.22
CA SER A 215 -9.07 -2.66 -8.37
C SER A 215 -10.18 -2.65 -9.43
N SER A 216 -11.46 -2.64 -8.99
CA SER A 216 -12.61 -2.64 -9.91
C SER A 216 -12.74 -1.38 -10.75
N THR A 217 -12.19 -0.25 -10.28
CA THR A 217 -12.23 1.07 -10.93
C THR A 217 -10.89 1.45 -11.61
N LEU A 218 -9.88 0.59 -11.55
CA LEU A 218 -8.47 0.88 -11.85
C LEU A 218 -7.87 2.01 -10.99
N MET A 219 -8.55 2.45 -9.94
CA MET A 219 -8.00 3.40 -8.97
C MET A 219 -6.75 2.85 -8.28
N ASN A 220 -6.75 1.55 -7.90
CA ASN A 220 -5.58 0.91 -7.31
C ASN A 220 -4.34 1.09 -8.18
N LYS A 221 -4.47 0.87 -9.49
CA LYS A 221 -3.36 1.07 -10.43
C LYS A 221 -2.98 2.54 -10.59
N GLY A 222 -3.94 3.45 -10.45
CA GLY A 222 -3.67 4.89 -10.40
C GLY A 222 -2.86 5.31 -9.17
N LEU A 223 -3.19 4.76 -8.00
CA LEU A 223 -2.43 5.00 -6.77
C LEU A 223 -1.01 4.42 -6.88
N GLU A 224 -0.86 3.23 -7.42
CA GLU A 224 0.42 2.59 -7.67
C GLU A 224 1.28 3.33 -8.69
N PHE A 225 0.67 3.94 -9.70
CA PHE A 225 1.35 4.82 -10.65
C PHE A 225 1.99 6.03 -9.94
N ILE A 226 1.26 6.65 -9.01
CA ILE A 226 1.77 7.75 -8.18
C ILE A 226 2.89 7.27 -7.25
N GLU A 227 2.72 6.11 -6.63
CA GLU A 227 3.71 5.50 -5.75
C GLU A 227 5.01 5.19 -6.50
N ALA A 228 4.92 4.62 -7.71
CA ALA A 228 6.08 4.31 -8.56
C ALA A 228 6.89 5.56 -8.91
N LYS A 229 6.23 6.69 -9.22
CA LYS A 229 6.93 7.96 -9.43
C LYS A 229 7.82 8.32 -8.27
N TRP A 230 7.30 8.22 -7.05
CA TRP A 230 8.03 8.59 -5.84
C TRP A 230 9.14 7.59 -5.51
N LEU A 231 8.83 6.31 -5.45
CA LEU A 231 9.79 5.27 -5.03
C LEU A 231 11.00 5.17 -5.96
N PHE A 232 10.76 5.28 -7.25
CA PHE A 232 11.81 5.07 -8.25
C PHE A 232 12.29 6.37 -8.89
N ASP A 233 11.76 7.54 -8.44
CA ASP A 233 12.11 8.86 -8.96
C ASP A 233 12.02 8.89 -10.49
N MET A 234 10.87 8.43 -11.02
CA MET A 234 10.54 8.38 -12.44
C MET A 234 9.63 9.54 -12.82
N GLU A 235 9.76 10.03 -14.06
CA GLU A 235 8.76 10.95 -14.56
C GLU A 235 7.48 10.18 -14.96
N PRO A 236 6.29 10.80 -14.82
CA PRO A 236 5.03 10.12 -15.15
C PRO A 236 4.95 9.58 -16.58
N ASP A 237 5.68 10.18 -17.52
CA ASP A 237 5.71 9.76 -18.93
C ASP A 237 6.63 8.53 -19.17
N ASP A 238 7.48 8.20 -18.19
CA ASP A 238 8.35 7.02 -18.21
C ASP A 238 7.75 5.84 -17.41
N ILE A 239 6.45 5.92 -17.06
CA ILE A 239 5.72 4.84 -16.37
C ILE A 239 4.56 4.39 -17.26
N ASP A 240 4.65 3.16 -17.78
CA ASP A 240 3.59 2.50 -18.52
C ASP A 240 2.76 1.57 -17.64
N VAL A 241 1.56 1.24 -18.10
CA VAL A 241 0.67 0.25 -17.47
C VAL A 241 0.16 -0.73 -18.50
N VAL A 242 0.20 -2.02 -18.17
CA VAL A 242 -0.41 -3.09 -18.96
C VAL A 242 -1.33 -3.94 -18.08
N VAL A 243 -2.43 -4.42 -18.64
CA VAL A 243 -3.30 -5.37 -17.96
C VAL A 243 -2.80 -6.79 -18.23
N HIS A 244 -2.49 -7.52 -17.16
CA HIS A 244 -2.02 -8.90 -17.17
C HIS A 244 -2.94 -9.75 -16.27
N ARG A 245 -3.86 -10.48 -16.89
CA ARG A 245 -4.98 -11.15 -16.20
C ARG A 245 -4.52 -12.28 -15.28
N GLU A 246 -3.45 -12.95 -15.63
CA GLU A 246 -2.92 -14.10 -14.89
C GLU A 246 -2.23 -13.70 -13.58
N SER A 247 -1.82 -12.43 -13.44
CA SER A 247 -1.09 -11.90 -12.27
C SER A 247 0.16 -12.71 -11.90
N ILE A 248 0.85 -13.26 -12.90
CA ILE A 248 2.12 -14.01 -12.76
C ILE A 248 3.32 -13.10 -12.97
N VAL A 249 3.27 -12.19 -13.93
CA VAL A 249 4.22 -11.10 -14.09
C VAL A 249 3.73 -9.96 -13.20
N HIS A 250 4.52 -9.61 -12.18
CA HIS A 250 4.13 -8.58 -11.21
C HIS A 250 4.48 -7.17 -11.64
N SER A 251 5.55 -6.97 -12.37
CA SER A 251 5.91 -5.73 -13.12
C SER A 251 7.21 -5.94 -13.87
N LEU A 252 7.58 -4.98 -14.71
CA LEU A 252 8.73 -5.03 -15.59
C LEU A 252 9.47 -3.68 -15.60
N ILE A 253 10.72 -3.73 -16.04
CA ILE A 253 11.49 -2.55 -16.42
C ILE A 253 11.99 -2.71 -17.85
N GLU A 254 12.12 -1.61 -18.57
CA GLU A 254 12.74 -1.57 -19.90
C GLU A 254 14.00 -0.72 -19.85
N TYR A 255 15.08 -1.24 -20.38
CA TYR A 255 16.33 -0.50 -20.55
C TYR A 255 16.34 0.29 -21.88
N LYS A 256 17.28 1.21 -22.05
CA LYS A 256 17.45 2.03 -23.26
C LYS A 256 17.75 1.23 -24.52
N ASP A 257 18.27 0.02 -24.38
CA ASP A 257 18.47 -0.93 -25.49
C ASP A 257 17.22 -1.75 -25.81
N HIS A 258 16.08 -1.42 -25.19
CA HIS A 258 14.78 -2.09 -25.27
C HIS A 258 14.75 -3.50 -24.69
N SER A 259 15.78 -3.91 -23.96
CA SER A 259 15.71 -5.14 -23.15
C SER A 259 14.71 -4.96 -22.02
N VAL A 260 13.83 -5.95 -21.81
CA VAL A 260 12.81 -5.94 -20.77
C VAL A 260 13.11 -7.01 -19.74
N ILE A 261 13.14 -6.63 -18.46
CA ILE A 261 13.29 -7.56 -17.34
C ILE A 261 12.00 -7.55 -16.51
N ALA A 262 11.52 -8.74 -16.15
CA ALA A 262 10.30 -8.94 -15.38
C ALA A 262 10.55 -9.81 -14.15
N GLN A 263 9.85 -9.50 -13.05
CA GLN A 263 9.77 -10.40 -11.90
C GLN A 263 8.47 -11.21 -12.01
N LEU A 264 8.59 -12.53 -11.88
CA LEU A 264 7.49 -13.47 -11.91
C LEU A 264 7.33 -14.18 -10.57
N GLY A 265 6.08 -14.49 -10.21
CA GLY A 265 5.73 -15.24 -9.00
C GLY A 265 4.26 -15.60 -8.99
N VAL A 266 3.86 -16.50 -8.10
CA VAL A 266 2.44 -16.70 -7.80
C VAL A 266 1.89 -15.47 -7.07
N PRO A 267 0.58 -15.15 -7.19
CA PRO A 267 -0.02 -13.98 -6.53
C PRO A 267 -0.16 -14.22 -5.01
N ASP A 268 0.92 -13.95 -4.27
CA ASP A 268 1.00 -14.12 -2.83
C ASP A 268 1.87 -13.02 -2.21
N MET A 269 1.27 -12.22 -1.33
CA MET A 269 1.94 -11.08 -0.70
C MET A 269 3.10 -11.47 0.22
N ARG A 270 3.20 -12.72 0.64
CA ARG A 270 4.33 -13.19 1.46
C ARG A 270 5.66 -13.13 0.70
N ILE A 271 5.64 -13.15 -0.64
CA ILE A 271 6.86 -12.98 -1.46
C ILE A 271 7.45 -11.57 -1.28
N PRO A 272 6.74 -10.47 -1.60
CA PRO A 272 7.27 -9.12 -1.45
C PRO A 272 7.49 -8.74 0.03
N ILE A 273 6.62 -9.19 0.94
CA ILE A 273 6.81 -8.98 2.39
C ILE A 273 8.14 -9.61 2.84
N GLN A 274 8.38 -10.87 2.50
CA GLN A 274 9.61 -11.54 2.88
C GLN A 274 10.83 -10.83 2.32
N TYR A 275 10.79 -10.45 1.04
CA TYR A 275 11.92 -9.76 0.42
C TYR A 275 12.21 -8.42 1.10
N ALA A 276 11.21 -7.61 1.39
CA ALA A 276 11.39 -6.36 2.13
C ALA A 276 11.99 -6.56 3.52
N LEU A 277 11.52 -7.57 4.28
CA LEU A 277 12.01 -7.83 5.63
C LEU A 277 13.44 -8.39 5.66
N THR A 278 13.84 -9.16 4.63
CA THR A 278 15.13 -9.88 4.62
C THR A 278 16.17 -9.28 3.69
N TYR A 279 15.81 -8.31 2.89
CA TYR A 279 16.72 -7.65 1.93
C TYR A 279 18.08 -7.28 2.55
N PRO A 280 19.19 -7.52 1.87
CA PRO A 280 19.30 -8.03 0.49
C PRO A 280 19.32 -9.56 0.36
N ARG A 281 19.17 -10.31 1.45
CA ARG A 281 19.21 -11.78 1.43
C ARG A 281 17.86 -12.38 1.05
N ARG A 282 17.90 -13.62 0.51
CA ARG A 282 16.70 -14.43 0.23
C ARG A 282 16.72 -15.67 1.10
N PHE A 283 15.53 -16.06 1.58
CA PHE A 283 15.32 -17.22 2.45
C PHE A 283 14.24 -18.12 1.86
N PRO A 284 14.14 -19.39 2.30
CA PRO A 284 13.01 -20.25 1.95
C PRO A 284 11.68 -19.57 2.26
N SER A 285 10.70 -19.77 1.39
CA SER A 285 9.40 -19.10 1.47
C SER A 285 8.30 -20.11 1.74
N PRO A 286 7.25 -19.75 2.52
CA PRO A 286 6.06 -20.59 2.71
C PRO A 286 5.16 -20.64 1.47
N VAL A 287 5.53 -19.95 0.40
CA VAL A 287 4.72 -19.78 -0.80
C VAL A 287 4.96 -20.93 -1.78
N LYS A 288 3.90 -21.34 -2.50
CA LYS A 288 3.98 -22.38 -3.53
C LYS A 288 4.95 -21.92 -4.65
N GLN A 289 5.79 -22.84 -5.11
CA GLN A 289 6.67 -22.58 -6.25
C GLN A 289 5.87 -22.33 -7.53
N LEU A 290 6.26 -21.33 -8.30
CA LEU A 290 5.73 -21.09 -9.64
C LEU A 290 6.25 -22.16 -10.60
N ASN A 291 5.35 -22.87 -11.27
CA ASN A 291 5.67 -23.74 -12.40
C ASN A 291 5.16 -23.10 -13.69
N LEU A 292 6.05 -22.60 -14.52
CA LEU A 292 5.67 -21.91 -15.76
C LEU A 292 4.96 -22.82 -16.78
N ALA A 293 5.21 -24.13 -16.75
CA ALA A 293 4.55 -25.08 -17.64
C ALA A 293 3.03 -25.18 -17.40
N ASP A 294 2.57 -24.89 -16.16
CA ASP A 294 1.14 -24.91 -15.84
C ASP A 294 0.38 -23.73 -16.49
N TRP A 295 1.07 -22.64 -16.85
CA TRP A 295 0.48 -21.42 -17.36
C TRP A 295 0.41 -21.36 -18.90
N GLN A 296 1.27 -22.07 -19.63
CA GLN A 296 1.32 -22.18 -21.10
C GLN A 296 1.29 -20.83 -21.85
N LYS A 297 0.47 -19.86 -21.39
CA LYS A 297 0.21 -18.58 -22.02
C LYS A 297 0.08 -17.46 -20.96
N LEU A 298 0.76 -16.36 -21.19
CA LEU A 298 0.62 -15.10 -20.46
C LEU A 298 0.10 -14.02 -21.42
N THR A 299 -0.88 -13.23 -20.97
CA THR A 299 -1.56 -12.26 -21.82
C THR A 299 -1.38 -10.85 -21.31
N PHE A 300 -1.27 -9.89 -22.26
CA PHE A 300 -1.09 -8.47 -21.94
C PHE A 300 -2.02 -7.63 -22.81
N TYR A 301 -2.67 -6.63 -22.20
CA TYR A 301 -3.62 -5.73 -22.85
C TYR A 301 -3.35 -4.28 -22.44
N ALA A 302 -3.74 -3.33 -23.27
CA ALA A 302 -3.77 -1.93 -22.88
C ALA A 302 -4.89 -1.69 -21.85
N PRO A 303 -4.69 -0.78 -20.86
CA PRO A 303 -5.76 -0.39 -19.95
C PRO A 303 -6.85 0.39 -20.70
N ASP A 304 -8.13 0.17 -20.35
CA ASP A 304 -9.26 0.94 -20.88
C ASP A 304 -9.48 2.18 -20.00
N GLU A 305 -8.80 3.27 -20.31
CA GLU A 305 -8.88 4.53 -19.55
C GLU A 305 -10.22 5.27 -19.78
N GLU A 306 -10.96 4.97 -20.84
CA GLU A 306 -12.27 5.57 -21.13
C GLU A 306 -13.36 5.01 -20.19
N THR A 307 -13.34 3.70 -19.97
CA THR A 307 -14.30 3.03 -19.07
C THR A 307 -13.88 3.20 -17.60
N PHE A 308 -12.59 3.14 -17.29
CA PHE A 308 -12.05 3.18 -15.92
C PHE A 308 -11.33 4.50 -15.65
N THR A 309 -12.11 5.56 -15.49
CA THR A 309 -11.65 6.95 -15.46
C THR A 309 -10.78 7.33 -14.26
N CYS A 310 -10.84 6.57 -13.14
CA CYS A 310 -10.04 6.81 -11.93
C CYS A 310 -8.53 6.74 -12.22
N PHE A 311 -8.09 5.86 -13.12
CA PHE A 311 -6.67 5.79 -13.50
C PHE A 311 -6.18 7.09 -14.16
N GLY A 312 -6.96 7.61 -15.12
CA GLY A 312 -6.68 8.91 -15.75
C GLY A 312 -6.67 10.07 -14.76
N ALA A 313 -7.55 10.05 -13.74
CA ALA A 313 -7.58 11.06 -12.69
C ALA A 313 -6.28 11.05 -11.85
N CYS A 314 -5.75 9.88 -11.50
CA CYS A 314 -4.47 9.77 -10.81
C CYS A 314 -3.29 10.27 -11.63
N LYS A 315 -3.25 9.98 -12.94
CA LYS A 315 -2.23 10.50 -13.86
C LYS A 315 -2.26 12.03 -13.93
N ARG A 316 -3.46 12.64 -13.99
CA ARG A 316 -3.60 14.09 -13.93
C ARG A 316 -3.15 14.66 -12.59
N ALA A 317 -3.55 14.00 -11.49
CA ALA A 317 -3.21 14.46 -10.16
C ALA A 317 -1.70 14.52 -9.93
N ILE A 318 -0.95 13.51 -10.30
CA ILE A 318 0.50 13.48 -10.08
C ILE A 318 1.25 14.45 -11.03
N ARG A 319 0.76 14.68 -12.25
CA ARG A 319 1.33 15.68 -13.17
C ARG A 319 1.13 17.11 -12.67
N ARG A 320 -0.04 17.41 -12.09
CA ARG A 320 -0.29 18.72 -11.44
C ARG A 320 0.46 18.87 -10.11
N GLY A 321 0.66 17.79 -9.40
CA GLY A 321 1.47 17.72 -8.18
C GLY A 321 0.83 18.42 -6.97
N GLY A 322 1.69 18.85 -6.04
CA GLY A 322 1.26 19.48 -4.79
C GLY A 322 0.35 18.56 -3.95
N THR A 323 -0.69 19.15 -3.36
CA THR A 323 -1.66 18.42 -2.51
C THR A 323 -2.73 17.67 -3.30
N LEU A 324 -2.75 17.73 -4.64
CA LEU A 324 -3.80 17.12 -5.44
C LEU A 324 -3.84 15.59 -5.33
N PRO A 325 -2.71 14.84 -5.30
CA PRO A 325 -2.76 13.39 -5.09
C PRO A 325 -3.43 12.99 -3.76
N ALA A 326 -3.20 13.76 -2.68
CA ALA A 326 -3.87 13.57 -1.39
C ALA A 326 -5.37 13.81 -1.50
N ALA A 327 -5.79 14.87 -2.19
CA ALA A 327 -7.20 15.17 -2.42
C ALA A 327 -7.90 14.08 -3.24
N VAL A 328 -7.27 13.59 -4.32
CA VAL A 328 -7.81 12.50 -5.15
C VAL A 328 -7.95 11.20 -4.35
N ASN A 329 -6.96 10.86 -3.51
CA ASN A 329 -7.06 9.71 -2.62
C ASN A 329 -8.20 9.88 -1.60
N GLY A 330 -8.32 11.04 -0.95
CA GLY A 330 -9.39 11.35 0.00
C GLY A 330 -10.79 11.26 -0.62
N ALA A 331 -10.95 11.80 -1.83
CA ALA A 331 -12.19 11.69 -2.59
C ALA A 331 -12.55 10.23 -2.89
N ASN A 332 -11.59 9.44 -3.35
CA ASN A 332 -11.78 8.02 -3.61
C ASN A 332 -12.20 7.25 -2.35
N GLU A 333 -11.50 7.44 -1.23
CA GLU A 333 -11.84 6.74 0.02
C GLU A 333 -13.26 7.08 0.50
N ALA A 334 -13.68 8.34 0.39
CA ALA A 334 -15.04 8.76 0.74
C ALA A 334 -16.08 8.14 -0.22
N ALA A 335 -15.82 8.18 -1.52
CA ALA A 335 -16.72 7.61 -2.54
C ALA A 335 -16.83 6.09 -2.39
N VAL A 336 -15.73 5.38 -2.19
CA VAL A 336 -15.73 3.92 -1.94
C VAL A 336 -16.52 3.58 -0.68
N ALA A 337 -16.37 4.35 0.39
CA ALA A 337 -17.14 4.14 1.63
C ALA A 337 -18.65 4.34 1.43
N LEU A 338 -19.06 5.29 0.60
CA LEU A 338 -20.48 5.51 0.23
C LEU A 338 -20.99 4.39 -0.69
N PHE A 339 -20.21 3.96 -1.67
CA PHE A 339 -20.56 2.85 -2.54
C PHE A 339 -20.77 1.55 -1.76
N LEU A 340 -19.87 1.22 -0.84
CA LEU A 340 -20.00 0.03 0.02
C LEU A 340 -21.26 0.05 0.90
N LYS A 341 -21.81 1.24 1.18
CA LYS A 341 -23.08 1.44 1.88
C LYS A 341 -24.28 1.57 0.93
N GLU A 342 -24.08 1.34 -0.36
CA GLU A 342 -25.11 1.47 -1.41
C GLU A 342 -25.75 2.87 -1.48
N LYS A 343 -25.00 3.92 -1.12
CA LYS A 343 -25.44 5.32 -1.17
C LYS A 343 -25.21 5.98 -2.53
N ILE A 344 -24.24 5.48 -3.28
CA ILE A 344 -23.90 5.92 -4.64
C ILE A 344 -23.69 4.71 -5.55
N SER A 345 -23.76 4.92 -6.86
CA SER A 345 -23.45 3.88 -7.86
C SER A 345 -21.93 3.66 -7.98
N TRP A 346 -21.54 2.58 -8.65
CA TRP A 346 -20.13 2.32 -8.97
C TRP A 346 -19.54 3.40 -9.89
N GLN A 347 -20.33 3.93 -10.82
CA GLN A 347 -19.90 4.97 -11.76
C GLN A 347 -19.66 6.30 -11.05
N ASP A 348 -20.45 6.64 -10.04
CA ASP A 348 -20.28 7.86 -9.24
C ASP A 348 -18.90 7.96 -8.60
N ILE A 349 -18.24 6.81 -8.30
CA ILE A 349 -16.86 6.80 -7.78
C ILE A 349 -15.94 7.51 -8.78
N GLY A 350 -15.97 7.09 -10.04
CA GLY A 350 -15.14 7.69 -11.09
C GLY A 350 -15.48 9.15 -11.34
N GLU A 351 -16.75 9.52 -11.35
CA GLU A 351 -17.19 10.90 -11.56
C GLU A 351 -16.72 11.84 -10.45
N LEU A 352 -16.87 11.45 -9.18
CA LEU A 352 -16.45 12.22 -8.03
C LEU A 352 -14.92 12.39 -7.99
N VAL A 353 -14.18 11.32 -8.23
CA VAL A 353 -12.71 11.32 -8.25
C VAL A 353 -12.19 12.20 -9.39
N CYS A 354 -12.76 12.07 -10.61
CA CYS A 354 -12.39 12.92 -11.74
C CYS A 354 -12.69 14.39 -11.47
N HIS A 355 -13.88 14.69 -10.92
CA HIS A 355 -14.23 16.07 -10.60
C HIS A 355 -13.21 16.70 -9.65
N VAL A 356 -12.81 16.00 -8.57
CA VAL A 356 -11.78 16.51 -7.66
C VAL A 356 -10.43 16.65 -8.37
N ALA A 357 -10.03 15.69 -9.20
CA ALA A 357 -8.79 15.77 -9.97
C ALA A 357 -8.74 17.01 -10.89
N ASP A 358 -9.88 17.44 -11.41
CA ASP A 358 -9.96 18.54 -12.38
C ASP A 358 -10.15 19.92 -11.72
N THR A 359 -10.88 20.01 -10.60
CA THR A 359 -11.32 21.28 -10.00
C THR A 359 -10.62 21.65 -8.69
N PHE A 360 -10.01 20.69 -7.98
CA PHE A 360 -9.36 20.97 -6.71
C PHE A 360 -8.18 21.93 -6.86
N GLU A 361 -8.16 22.95 -6.02
CA GLU A 361 -7.04 23.90 -5.94
C GLU A 361 -5.88 23.27 -5.21
N THR A 362 -4.81 22.95 -5.95
CA THR A 362 -3.61 22.34 -5.38
C THR A 362 -2.69 23.40 -4.77
N ALA A 363 -2.00 23.03 -3.68
CA ALA A 363 -0.98 23.84 -3.03
C ALA A 363 0.32 23.03 -2.88
N PRO A 364 1.48 23.66 -2.68
CA PRO A 364 2.71 22.95 -2.35
C PRO A 364 2.55 22.11 -1.05
N VAL A 365 3.17 20.95 -1.01
CA VAL A 365 3.23 20.12 0.19
C VAL A 365 4.50 20.50 0.97
N THR A 366 4.32 21.13 2.12
CA THR A 366 5.41 21.58 3.00
C THR A 366 5.37 20.90 4.37
N SER A 367 4.22 20.39 4.76
CA SER A 367 3.96 19.75 6.05
C SER A 367 2.98 18.56 5.94
N VAL A 368 2.87 17.76 6.98
CA VAL A 368 1.84 16.71 7.10
C VAL A 368 0.45 17.33 7.11
N GLU A 369 0.31 18.49 7.73
CA GLU A 369 -0.94 19.23 7.87
C GLU A 369 -1.51 19.64 6.50
N ASP A 370 -0.68 20.04 5.54
CA ASP A 370 -1.11 20.37 4.16
C ASP A 370 -1.77 19.15 3.49
N VAL A 371 -1.17 17.97 3.67
CA VAL A 371 -1.66 16.70 3.13
C VAL A 371 -2.99 16.31 3.77
N LEU A 372 -3.07 16.36 5.12
CA LEU A 372 -4.27 16.01 5.86
C LEU A 372 -5.44 16.96 5.58
N GLU A 373 -5.14 18.27 5.41
CA GLU A 373 -6.16 19.25 5.08
C GLU A 373 -6.73 19.04 3.67
N ALA A 374 -5.88 18.71 2.70
CA ALA A 374 -6.33 18.40 1.34
C ALA A 374 -7.21 17.14 1.31
N ASP A 375 -6.82 16.08 2.01
CA ASP A 375 -7.61 14.86 2.17
C ASP A 375 -8.97 15.18 2.83
N ARG A 376 -8.97 15.95 3.93
CA ARG A 376 -10.20 16.34 4.63
C ARG A 376 -11.14 17.15 3.75
N LYS A 377 -10.63 18.15 3.00
CA LYS A 377 -11.44 18.98 2.09
C LYS A 377 -12.07 18.15 0.98
N ALA A 378 -11.31 17.24 0.37
CA ALA A 378 -11.81 16.38 -0.68
C ALA A 378 -12.88 15.40 -0.19
N ARG A 379 -12.69 14.81 1.00
CA ARG A 379 -13.73 13.97 1.65
C ARG A 379 -14.98 14.76 1.94
N ALA A 380 -14.87 15.96 2.51
CA ALA A 380 -16.01 16.82 2.82
C ALA A 380 -16.80 17.16 1.54
N TYR A 381 -16.11 17.50 0.46
CA TYR A 381 -16.72 17.73 -0.84
C TYR A 381 -17.57 16.54 -1.33
N VAL A 382 -16.98 15.31 -1.28
CA VAL A 382 -17.70 14.10 -1.72
C VAL A 382 -18.93 13.84 -0.86
N LEU A 383 -18.81 13.96 0.46
CA LEU A 383 -19.94 13.76 1.38
C LEU A 383 -21.07 14.79 1.15
N GLU A 384 -20.71 16.07 1.03
CA GLU A 384 -21.67 17.15 0.76
C GLU A 384 -22.38 16.94 -0.59
N ARG A 385 -21.63 16.58 -1.64
CA ARG A 385 -22.17 16.31 -2.97
C ARG A 385 -23.19 15.18 -2.98
N CYS A 386 -23.03 14.20 -2.08
CA CYS A 386 -23.91 13.04 -1.93
C CYS A 386 -25.01 13.25 -0.84
N GLY A 387 -25.15 14.45 -0.28
CA GLY A 387 -26.13 14.75 0.74
C GLY A 387 -25.86 14.11 2.12
N GLU A 388 -24.61 13.75 2.39
CA GLU A 388 -24.17 13.18 3.66
C GLU A 388 -23.36 14.24 4.45
N SER A 389 -23.47 14.24 5.79
CA SER A 389 -22.66 15.17 6.60
C SER A 389 -21.30 14.59 6.95
N ALA A 390 -20.27 15.41 6.88
CA ALA A 390 -18.97 15.09 7.44
C ALA A 390 -19.13 14.99 8.98
N ARG A 391 -18.97 13.80 9.55
CA ARG A 391 -18.97 13.56 11.00
C ARG A 391 -17.56 13.60 11.56
#